data_8f9c29318cc6c4566a40c3bebd94d505
#
_entry.id   8f9c29318cc6c4566a40c3bebd94d505
#
_cell.length_a   1.000
_cell.length_b   1.000
_cell.length_c   1.000
_cell.angle_alpha   90.00
_cell.angle_beta   90.00
_cell.angle_gamma   90.00
#
_symmetry.space_group_name_H-M   'P 1'
#
loop_
_entity.id
_entity.type
_entity.pdbx_description
1 polymer ?
#
loop_
_entity_poly.entity_id
_entity_poly.type
_entity_poly.pdbx_seq_one_letter_code
_entity_poly.pdbx_strand_id
1 'polypeptide(L)'
;MTGWGEWETLYFYVFLIRGENITALINTGPPQDLEILNAGWRAFAGPRCQLIREPAESIEEILRVASITAAEVTHVLLTPLQLYATANISLFKNAQICILRCGWIDDVVARLSWLHVPRASCISDETLSYLLFEGQARLRLLEEGEEICPGIHASWVGTHHRSSTLYSIQTAKGVVGVSDCAFKYGNLDGHPLGIGESIEEGYEAYKRIRRDIQHFLPLYDPEVLVRYPGGVVA
;
A
#
# COMPACT_ATOMS: atom_id res chain seq x y z
N MET A 1 15.41 -8.41 -17.10
CA MET A 1 16.01 -8.75 -15.79
C MET A 1 17.27 -7.94 -15.70
N THR A 2 17.16 -6.81 -15.08
CA THR A 2 18.31 -5.98 -14.77
C THR A 2 19.01 -6.62 -13.57
N GLY A 3 20.24 -7.00 -13.76
CA GLY A 3 21.30 -7.31 -12.81
C GLY A 3 20.94 -8.02 -11.50
N TRP A 4 21.08 -9.34 -11.45
CA TRP A 4 21.23 -10.04 -10.19
C TRP A 4 22.41 -9.39 -9.42
N GLY A 5 22.12 -8.86 -8.23
CA GLY A 5 23.11 -8.20 -7.38
C GLY A 5 23.18 -6.68 -7.54
N GLU A 6 22.39 -6.08 -8.39
CA GLU A 6 22.22 -4.63 -8.45
C GLU A 6 21.20 -4.15 -7.42
N TRP A 7 21.53 -3.04 -6.76
CA TRP A 7 20.65 -2.39 -5.81
C TRP A 7 19.93 -1.24 -6.48
N GLU A 8 18.63 -1.16 -6.23
CA GLU A 8 17.77 -0.10 -6.74
C GLU A 8 17.13 0.66 -5.58
N THR A 9 16.87 1.94 -5.80
CA THR A 9 16.05 2.73 -4.88
C THR A 9 14.58 2.53 -5.21
N LEU A 10 13.80 2.14 -4.22
CA LEU A 10 12.35 2.10 -4.29
C LEU A 10 11.78 3.22 -3.43
N TYR A 11 10.66 3.79 -3.84
CA TYR A 11 9.92 4.80 -3.07
C TYR A 11 8.71 4.15 -2.43
N PHE A 12 8.37 4.56 -1.22
CA PHE A 12 7.19 4.08 -0.51
C PHE A 12 6.16 5.20 -0.48
N TYR A 13 5.20 5.12 -1.39
CA TYR A 13 4.21 6.18 -1.55
C TYR A 13 3.05 6.07 -0.58
N VAL A 14 2.55 7.24 -0.17
CA VAL A 14 1.19 7.43 0.33
C VAL A 14 0.44 8.22 -0.72
N PHE A 15 -0.71 7.73 -1.18
CA PHE A 15 -1.52 8.43 -2.16
C PHE A 15 -2.71 9.10 -1.49
N LEU A 16 -2.94 10.37 -1.82
CA LEU A 16 -4.10 11.13 -1.41
C LEU A 16 -5.13 11.15 -2.52
N ILE A 17 -6.36 10.77 -2.21
CA ILE A 17 -7.53 10.87 -3.09
C ILE A 17 -8.41 11.99 -2.55
N ARG A 18 -8.74 12.96 -3.43
CA ARG A 18 -9.70 14.01 -3.13
C ARG A 18 -10.87 13.95 -4.09
N GLY A 19 -12.07 13.87 -3.56
CA GLY A 19 -13.33 13.94 -4.29
C GLY A 19 -14.31 14.86 -3.59
N GLU A 20 -15.49 15.03 -4.15
CA GLU A 20 -16.49 15.95 -3.61
C GLU A 20 -16.86 15.69 -2.15
N ASN A 21 -16.97 14.39 -1.78
CA ASN A 21 -17.37 13.97 -0.43
C ASN A 21 -16.37 13.00 0.20
N ILE A 22 -15.15 12.93 -0.31
CA ILE A 22 -14.12 12.01 0.17
C ILE A 22 -12.75 12.65 0.20
N THR A 23 -12.05 12.44 1.31
CA THR A 23 -10.61 12.61 1.45
C THR A 23 -10.08 11.28 1.92
N ALA A 24 -9.43 10.51 1.04
CA ALA A 24 -8.91 9.20 1.40
C ALA A 24 -7.40 9.12 1.22
N LEU A 25 -6.76 8.29 2.05
CA LEU A 25 -5.36 7.91 1.89
C LEU A 25 -5.25 6.45 1.50
N ILE A 26 -4.36 6.14 0.57
CA ILE A 26 -3.88 4.77 0.39
C ILE A 26 -2.56 4.68 1.14
N ASN A 27 -2.56 3.84 2.17
CA ASN A 27 -1.51 3.67 3.18
C ASN A 27 -1.29 4.89 4.09
N THR A 28 -0.53 4.66 5.16
CA THR A 28 -0.21 5.69 6.16
C THR A 28 1.29 5.83 6.40
N GLY A 29 2.10 5.10 5.62
CA GLY A 29 3.56 5.14 5.72
C GLY A 29 4.14 4.34 6.89
N PRO A 30 5.48 4.33 6.99
CA PRO A 30 6.24 3.61 7.99
C PRO A 30 6.17 4.28 9.38
N PRO A 31 6.59 3.55 10.45
CA PRO A 31 6.66 4.12 11.79
C PRO A 31 7.68 5.26 11.88
N GLN A 32 7.60 6.04 12.95
CA GLN A 32 8.59 7.09 13.21
C GLN A 32 9.97 6.50 13.44
N ASP A 33 10.08 5.47 14.27
CA ASP A 33 11.31 4.72 14.45
C ASP A 33 11.41 3.63 13.35
N LEU A 34 12.35 3.82 12.45
CA LEU A 34 12.59 2.89 11.35
C LEU A 34 13.47 1.69 11.74
N GLU A 35 14.08 1.70 12.92
CA GLU A 35 15.10 0.69 13.24
C GLU A 35 14.53 -0.72 13.33
N ILE A 36 13.33 -0.90 13.88
CA ILE A 36 12.67 -2.22 13.93
C ILE A 36 12.48 -2.79 12.51
N LEU A 37 12.00 -1.97 11.59
CA LEU A 37 11.80 -2.35 10.18
C LEU A 37 13.16 -2.63 9.51
N ASN A 38 14.10 -1.72 9.67
CA ASN A 38 15.41 -1.79 9.03
C ASN A 38 16.25 -2.95 9.53
N ALA A 39 16.20 -3.28 10.82
CA ALA A 39 16.87 -4.46 11.37
C ALA A 39 16.36 -5.75 10.71
N GLY A 40 15.04 -5.88 10.55
CA GLY A 40 14.42 -7.02 9.87
C GLY A 40 14.84 -7.11 8.38
N TRP A 41 14.82 -5.98 7.68
CA TRP A 41 15.17 -5.94 6.26
C TRP A 41 16.66 -6.20 6.00
N ARG A 42 17.54 -5.67 6.84
CA ARG A 42 19.00 -5.97 6.77
C ARG A 42 19.28 -7.44 7.03
N ALA A 43 18.56 -8.05 7.98
CA ALA A 43 18.69 -9.48 8.26
C ALA A 43 18.19 -10.35 7.08
N PHE A 44 17.14 -9.92 6.38
CA PHE A 44 16.53 -10.64 5.27
C PHE A 44 17.34 -10.52 3.97
N ALA A 45 17.74 -9.30 3.57
CA ALA A 45 18.29 -9.02 2.25
C ALA A 45 19.70 -8.37 2.30
N GLY A 46 20.30 -8.25 3.48
CA GLY A 46 21.63 -7.71 3.66
C GLY A 46 21.69 -6.22 4.03
N PRO A 47 22.90 -5.71 4.34
CA PRO A 47 23.06 -4.43 5.04
C PRO A 47 22.61 -3.19 4.26
N ARG A 48 22.43 -3.31 2.96
CA ARG A 48 21.92 -2.21 2.11
C ARG A 48 20.41 -2.13 2.08
N CYS A 49 19.69 -3.19 2.48
CA CYS A 49 18.24 -3.21 2.49
C CYS A 49 17.73 -2.45 3.71
N GLN A 50 17.39 -1.19 3.51
CA GLN A 50 16.89 -0.32 4.56
C GLN A 50 16.00 0.77 3.98
N LEU A 51 15.02 1.19 4.77
CA LEU A 51 14.22 2.37 4.51
C LEU A 51 14.94 3.60 5.08
N ILE A 52 14.96 4.66 4.29
CA ILE A 52 15.43 5.97 4.70
C ILE A 52 14.25 6.93 4.55
N ARG A 53 14.05 7.80 5.51
CA ARG A 53 13.01 8.83 5.48
C ARG A 53 13.59 10.15 5.94
N GLU A 54 13.50 11.15 5.11
CA GLU A 54 13.81 12.51 5.50
C GLU A 54 12.69 13.10 6.39
N PRO A 55 12.97 14.08 7.25
CA PRO A 55 11.94 14.70 8.10
C PRO A 55 10.75 15.23 7.30
N ALA A 56 10.98 15.76 6.09
CA ALA A 56 9.94 16.24 5.19
C ALA A 56 9.03 15.15 4.62
N GLU A 57 9.37 13.88 4.81
CA GLU A 57 8.64 12.71 4.32
C GLU A 57 7.83 12.03 5.43
N SER A 58 7.72 12.65 6.62
CA SER A 58 6.81 12.17 7.65
C SER A 58 5.35 12.34 7.21
N ILE A 59 4.46 11.48 7.71
CA ILE A 59 3.04 11.55 7.35
C ILE A 59 2.43 12.91 7.72
N GLU A 60 2.83 13.48 8.84
CA GLU A 60 2.37 14.78 9.31
C GLU A 60 2.79 15.90 8.34
N GLU A 61 4.02 15.85 7.85
CA GLU A 61 4.53 16.83 6.90
C GLU A 61 3.89 16.67 5.52
N ILE A 62 3.67 15.44 5.07
CA ILE A 62 2.93 15.13 3.84
C ILE A 62 1.51 15.74 3.91
N LEU A 63 0.79 15.55 5.02
CA LEU A 63 -0.52 16.14 5.23
C LEU A 63 -0.47 17.67 5.23
N ARG A 64 0.53 18.26 5.89
CA ARG A 64 0.74 19.72 5.93
C ARG A 64 0.97 20.29 4.53
N VAL A 65 1.83 19.66 3.72
CA VAL A 65 2.09 20.07 2.33
C VAL A 65 0.82 19.95 1.48
N ALA A 66 0.04 18.88 1.70
CA ALA A 66 -1.25 18.70 1.03
C ALA A 66 -2.36 19.64 1.54
N SER A 67 -2.07 20.47 2.55
CA SER A 67 -3.03 21.38 3.19
C SER A 67 -4.28 20.68 3.70
N ILE A 68 -4.08 19.52 4.35
CA ILE A 68 -5.13 18.77 5.05
C ILE A 68 -4.65 18.37 6.44
N THR A 69 -5.61 18.15 7.32
CA THR A 69 -5.38 17.60 8.65
C THR A 69 -5.74 16.11 8.69
N ALA A 70 -5.21 15.36 9.64
CA ALA A 70 -5.60 13.97 9.84
C ALA A 70 -7.10 13.81 10.15
N ALA A 71 -7.72 14.83 10.76
CA ALA A 71 -9.15 14.82 11.08
C ALA A 71 -10.06 14.96 9.84
N GLU A 72 -9.56 15.51 8.74
CA GLU A 72 -10.28 15.65 7.48
C GLU A 72 -10.23 14.38 6.61
N VAL A 73 -9.35 13.45 6.94
CA VAL A 73 -9.29 12.16 6.25
C VAL A 73 -10.49 11.32 6.65
N THR A 74 -11.31 10.96 5.67
CA THR A 74 -12.54 10.19 5.83
C THR A 74 -12.34 8.69 5.68
N HIS A 75 -11.33 8.27 4.90
CA HIS A 75 -11.02 6.87 4.63
C HIS A 75 -9.51 6.63 4.59
N VAL A 76 -9.09 5.51 5.15
CA VAL A 76 -7.74 4.96 4.99
C VAL A 76 -7.86 3.59 4.33
N LEU A 77 -7.28 3.44 3.16
CA LEU A 77 -7.30 2.24 2.33
C LEU A 77 -5.93 1.56 2.45
N LEU A 78 -5.86 0.30 2.86
CA LEU A 78 -4.59 -0.35 3.17
C LEU A 78 -4.20 -1.42 2.15
N THR A 79 -2.96 -1.34 1.67
CA THR A 79 -2.32 -2.33 0.80
C THR A 79 -0.79 -2.17 0.78
N PRO A 80 0.01 -3.20 1.17
CA PRO A 80 -0.36 -4.39 1.92
C PRO A 80 -0.47 -4.13 3.44
N LEU A 81 -0.86 -5.14 4.21
CA LEU A 81 -0.90 -5.05 5.68
C LEU A 81 0.49 -5.26 6.30
N GLN A 82 1.41 -4.36 5.96
CA GLN A 82 2.80 -4.38 6.40
C GLN A 82 3.14 -3.14 7.22
N LEU A 83 4.15 -3.24 8.08
CA LEU A 83 4.56 -2.17 8.98
C LEU A 83 4.87 -0.85 8.25
N TYR A 84 5.53 -0.93 7.11
CA TYR A 84 5.88 0.25 6.31
C TYR A 84 4.69 0.96 5.65
N ALA A 85 3.52 0.33 5.65
CA ALA A 85 2.30 0.87 5.04
C ALA A 85 1.24 1.30 6.08
N THR A 86 1.28 0.74 7.29
CA THR A 86 0.14 0.78 8.22
C THR A 86 0.44 1.46 9.56
N ALA A 87 1.66 1.91 9.80
CA ALA A 87 2.11 2.28 11.14
C ALA A 87 1.39 3.50 11.75
N ASN A 88 0.88 4.42 10.92
CA ASN A 88 0.32 5.68 11.40
C ASN A 88 -1.22 5.73 11.38
N ILE A 89 -1.90 4.59 11.31
CA ILE A 89 -3.39 4.51 11.25
C ILE A 89 -4.04 5.23 12.42
N SER A 90 -3.45 5.17 13.59
CA SER A 90 -3.99 5.79 14.83
C SER A 90 -4.10 7.31 14.78
N LEU A 91 -3.43 7.98 13.85
CA LEU A 91 -3.57 9.43 13.64
C LEU A 91 -4.93 9.81 13.05
N PHE A 92 -5.57 8.91 12.30
CA PHE A 92 -6.77 9.18 11.50
C PHE A 92 -8.04 8.79 12.28
N LYS A 93 -8.31 9.52 13.36
CA LYS A 93 -9.40 9.20 14.33
C LYS A 93 -10.80 9.25 13.73
N ASN A 94 -11.01 9.99 12.64
CA ASN A 94 -12.31 10.12 11.96
C ASN A 94 -12.46 9.20 10.75
N ALA A 95 -11.36 8.59 10.29
CA ALA A 95 -11.37 7.79 9.07
C ALA A 95 -11.97 6.41 9.27
N GLN A 96 -12.76 5.94 8.29
CA GLN A 96 -13.06 4.54 8.11
C GLN A 96 -11.80 3.83 7.60
N ILE A 97 -11.41 2.73 8.23
CA ILE A 97 -10.22 1.96 7.87
C ILE A 97 -10.66 0.75 7.06
N CYS A 98 -10.31 0.74 5.78
CA CYS A 98 -10.78 -0.21 4.79
C CYS A 98 -9.70 -1.24 4.47
N ILE A 99 -10.02 -2.51 4.64
CA ILE A 99 -9.13 -3.66 4.43
C ILE A 99 -9.92 -4.75 3.71
N LEU A 100 -9.36 -5.39 2.68
CA LEU A 100 -9.99 -6.58 2.11
C LEU A 100 -10.02 -7.73 3.13
N ARG A 101 -11.21 -8.32 3.31
CA ARG A 101 -11.45 -9.41 4.26
C ARG A 101 -10.52 -10.60 4.06
N CYS A 102 -10.32 -11.03 2.81
CA CYS A 102 -9.43 -12.15 2.52
C CYS A 102 -8.00 -11.85 2.96
N GLY A 103 -7.47 -10.66 2.65
CA GLY A 103 -6.14 -10.25 3.08
C GLY A 103 -6.01 -10.14 4.60
N TRP A 104 -7.04 -9.64 5.30
CA TRP A 104 -7.08 -9.64 6.76
C TRP A 104 -7.01 -11.06 7.34
N ILE A 105 -7.79 -11.99 6.79
CA ILE A 105 -7.78 -13.37 7.25
C ILE A 105 -6.42 -14.02 7.01
N ASP A 106 -5.88 -13.92 5.82
CA ASP A 106 -4.67 -14.65 5.43
C ASP A 106 -3.40 -14.07 6.04
N ASP A 107 -3.23 -12.74 6.05
CA ASP A 107 -2.01 -12.11 6.55
C ASP A 107 -2.02 -11.86 8.06
N VAL A 108 -3.20 -11.72 8.68
CA VAL A 108 -3.30 -11.33 10.09
C VAL A 108 -3.80 -12.48 10.95
N VAL A 109 -4.91 -13.12 10.57
CA VAL A 109 -5.58 -14.14 11.40
C VAL A 109 -4.95 -15.51 11.20
N ALA A 110 -4.88 -16.00 9.96
CA ALA A 110 -4.46 -17.36 9.65
C ALA A 110 -2.94 -17.53 9.61
N ARG A 111 -2.22 -16.50 9.25
CA ARG A 111 -0.76 -16.49 9.07
C ARG A 111 -0.22 -17.81 8.60
N LEU A 112 -0.08 -17.98 7.32
CA LEU A 112 0.52 -19.17 6.74
C LEU A 112 1.94 -19.34 7.29
N SER A 113 2.13 -20.30 8.17
CA SER A 113 3.39 -20.52 8.91
C SER A 113 4.58 -20.92 8.03
N TRP A 114 4.35 -21.20 6.76
CA TRP A 114 5.38 -21.49 5.77
C TRP A 114 5.96 -20.27 5.09
N LEU A 115 5.30 -19.12 5.19
CA LEU A 115 5.85 -17.84 4.75
C LEU A 115 6.79 -17.33 5.83
N HIS A 116 8.08 -17.47 5.61
CA HIS A 116 9.12 -16.98 6.52
C HIS A 116 9.26 -15.45 6.48
N VAL A 117 8.14 -14.74 6.51
CA VAL A 117 8.13 -13.29 6.61
C VAL A 117 8.47 -12.91 8.04
N PRO A 118 9.51 -12.12 8.26
CA PRO A 118 9.86 -11.66 9.61
C PRO A 118 8.66 -10.96 10.25
N ARG A 119 8.32 -11.32 11.49
CA ARG A 119 7.20 -10.69 12.24
C ARG A 119 7.32 -9.16 12.28
N ALA A 120 8.56 -8.67 12.33
CA ALA A 120 8.86 -7.24 12.33
C ALA A 120 8.42 -6.49 11.06
N SER A 121 8.24 -7.20 9.94
CA SER A 121 7.77 -6.58 8.68
C SER A 121 6.25 -6.51 8.57
N CYS A 122 5.54 -7.33 9.35
CA CYS A 122 4.08 -7.39 9.31
C CYS A 122 3.45 -6.18 10.02
N ILE A 123 2.13 -6.09 9.93
CA ILE A 123 1.37 -5.13 10.75
C ILE A 123 1.78 -5.24 12.22
N SER A 124 2.08 -4.12 12.88
CA SER A 124 2.59 -4.12 14.24
C SER A 124 1.52 -4.54 15.25
N ASP A 125 1.97 -5.02 16.43
CA ASP A 125 1.06 -5.36 17.51
C ASP A 125 0.32 -4.11 18.03
N GLU A 126 0.95 -2.94 17.99
CA GLU A 126 0.33 -1.66 18.31
C GLU A 126 -0.81 -1.34 17.34
N THR A 127 -0.54 -1.44 16.04
CA THR A 127 -1.56 -1.21 14.99
C THR A 127 -2.70 -2.22 15.09
N LEU A 128 -2.39 -3.49 15.34
CA LEU A 128 -3.40 -4.53 15.54
C LEU A 128 -4.26 -4.25 16.78
N SER A 129 -3.63 -3.92 17.89
CA SER A 129 -4.34 -3.55 19.13
C SER A 129 -5.27 -2.37 18.88
N TYR A 130 -4.78 -1.33 18.19
CA TYR A 130 -5.60 -0.18 17.84
C TYR A 130 -6.83 -0.58 17.00
N LEU A 131 -6.63 -1.38 15.95
CA LEU A 131 -7.72 -1.81 15.05
C LEU A 131 -8.77 -2.69 15.76
N LEU A 132 -8.33 -3.52 16.71
CA LEU A 132 -9.22 -4.44 17.42
C LEU A 132 -9.98 -3.81 18.58
N PHE A 133 -9.49 -2.68 19.13
CA PHE A 133 -10.07 -2.02 20.29
C PHE A 133 -10.56 -0.60 19.97
N GLU A 134 -9.67 0.39 19.94
CA GLU A 134 -10.07 1.79 19.76
C GLU A 134 -10.63 2.09 18.36
N GLY A 135 -10.05 1.47 17.34
CA GLY A 135 -10.41 1.64 15.93
C GLY A 135 -11.54 0.73 15.44
N GLN A 136 -11.98 -0.24 16.26
CA GLN A 136 -12.88 -1.31 15.85
C GLN A 136 -14.17 -0.80 15.16
N ALA A 137 -14.79 0.22 15.71
CA ALA A 137 -16.02 0.78 15.15
C ALA A 137 -15.83 1.42 13.76
N ARG A 138 -14.60 1.68 13.35
CA ARG A 138 -14.23 2.29 12.08
C ARG A 138 -13.53 1.31 11.12
N LEU A 139 -13.23 0.10 11.59
CA LEU A 139 -12.68 -0.97 10.76
C LEU A 139 -13.79 -1.53 9.86
N ARG A 140 -13.58 -1.45 8.55
CA ARG A 140 -14.45 -2.03 7.53
C ARG A 140 -13.69 -3.10 6.76
N LEU A 141 -14.13 -4.33 6.90
CA LEU A 141 -13.63 -5.44 6.09
C LEU A 141 -14.45 -5.51 4.80
N LEU A 142 -13.78 -5.23 3.69
CA LEU A 142 -14.38 -5.17 2.36
C LEU A 142 -14.48 -6.56 1.73
N GLU A 143 -15.49 -6.76 0.91
CA GLU A 143 -15.60 -7.94 0.04
C GLU A 143 -14.89 -7.67 -1.31
N GLU A 144 -14.60 -8.75 -2.06
CA GLU A 144 -14.00 -8.65 -3.40
C GLU A 144 -14.90 -7.84 -4.35
N GLY A 145 -14.32 -6.85 -5.01
CA GLY A 145 -15.02 -5.97 -5.95
C GLY A 145 -15.93 -4.93 -5.30
N GLU A 146 -15.91 -4.81 -3.97
CA GLU A 146 -16.78 -3.88 -3.25
C GLU A 146 -16.47 -2.42 -3.59
N GLU A 147 -17.53 -1.64 -3.80
CA GLU A 147 -17.46 -0.19 -3.90
C GLU A 147 -17.41 0.43 -2.49
N ILE A 148 -16.30 1.11 -2.20
CA ILE A 148 -16.06 1.74 -0.90
C ILE A 148 -16.94 2.99 -0.75
N CYS A 149 -16.92 3.80 -1.78
CA CYS A 149 -17.74 4.98 -2.02
C CYS A 149 -17.83 5.19 -3.54
N PRO A 150 -18.73 6.05 -4.05
CA PRO A 150 -18.93 6.22 -5.49
C PRO A 150 -17.61 6.41 -6.25
N GLY A 151 -17.34 5.47 -7.15
CA GLY A 151 -16.15 5.47 -8.01
C GLY A 151 -14.87 4.91 -7.41
N ILE A 152 -14.86 4.39 -6.18
CA ILE A 152 -13.68 3.73 -5.60
C ILE A 152 -14.01 2.28 -5.25
N HIS A 153 -13.31 1.34 -5.89
CA HIS A 153 -13.49 -0.10 -5.69
C HIS A 153 -12.21 -0.75 -5.16
N ALA A 154 -12.38 -1.80 -4.38
CA ALA A 154 -11.30 -2.65 -3.89
C ALA A 154 -11.39 -4.03 -4.54
N SER A 155 -10.26 -4.54 -5.01
CA SER A 155 -10.16 -5.88 -5.57
C SER A 155 -8.92 -6.58 -5.10
N TRP A 156 -9.03 -7.84 -4.77
CA TRP A 156 -7.89 -8.67 -4.41
C TRP A 156 -7.01 -8.95 -5.64
N VAL A 157 -5.70 -8.89 -5.44
CA VAL A 157 -4.72 -9.17 -6.48
C VAL A 157 -3.61 -10.11 -6.01
N GLY A 158 -3.46 -10.36 -4.71
CA GLY A 158 -2.42 -11.24 -4.18
C GLY A 158 -1.02 -10.84 -4.66
N THR A 159 -0.27 -11.77 -5.22
CA THR A 159 1.05 -11.57 -5.83
C THR A 159 2.15 -11.33 -4.81
N HIS A 160 2.19 -10.13 -4.19
CA HIS A 160 3.23 -9.70 -3.26
C HIS A 160 2.92 -10.16 -1.83
N HIS A 161 1.71 -9.87 -1.37
CA HIS A 161 1.16 -10.32 -0.08
C HIS A 161 -0.28 -10.78 -0.26
N ARG A 162 -0.78 -11.61 0.65
CA ARG A 162 -2.20 -12.00 0.64
C ARG A 162 -3.14 -10.81 0.80
N SER A 163 -2.67 -9.76 1.47
CA SER A 163 -3.40 -8.50 1.63
C SER A 163 -3.23 -7.51 0.49
N SER A 164 -2.50 -7.84 -0.57
CA SER A 164 -2.33 -6.94 -1.71
C SER A 164 -3.65 -6.70 -2.42
N THR A 165 -4.03 -5.42 -2.47
CA THR A 165 -5.30 -4.91 -2.98
C THR A 165 -5.04 -3.98 -4.15
N LEU A 166 -5.83 -4.07 -5.21
CA LEU A 166 -5.95 -3.06 -6.25
C LEU A 166 -7.11 -2.14 -5.91
N TYR A 167 -6.81 -0.89 -5.60
CA TYR A 167 -7.81 0.17 -5.51
C TYR A 167 -7.97 0.84 -6.87
N SER A 168 -9.18 0.79 -7.42
CA SER A 168 -9.55 1.42 -8.69
C SER A 168 -10.36 2.67 -8.41
N ILE A 169 -9.90 3.82 -8.92
CA ILE A 169 -10.49 5.13 -8.67
C ILE A 169 -10.96 5.73 -10.00
N GLN A 170 -12.24 5.99 -10.14
CA GLN A 170 -12.80 6.70 -11.28
C GLN A 170 -12.44 8.19 -11.20
N THR A 171 -11.86 8.72 -12.26
CA THR A 171 -11.50 10.12 -12.36
C THR A 171 -11.97 10.71 -13.69
N ALA A 172 -11.90 12.04 -13.82
CA ALA A 172 -12.23 12.71 -15.09
C ALA A 172 -11.29 12.33 -16.25
N LYS A 173 -10.10 11.78 -15.94
CA LYS A 173 -9.08 11.37 -16.93
C LYS A 173 -9.04 9.86 -17.16
N GLY A 174 -9.94 9.09 -16.55
CA GLY A 174 -9.99 7.64 -16.63
C GLY A 174 -9.80 6.96 -15.29
N VAL A 175 -9.65 5.66 -15.29
CA VAL A 175 -9.49 4.85 -14.08
C VAL A 175 -8.04 4.87 -13.63
N VAL A 176 -7.81 5.36 -12.42
CA VAL A 176 -6.52 5.25 -11.72
C VAL A 176 -6.52 3.98 -10.88
N GLY A 177 -5.50 3.14 -11.03
CA GLY A 177 -5.31 1.95 -10.21
C GLY A 177 -4.07 2.07 -9.34
N VAL A 178 -4.18 1.75 -8.06
CA VAL A 178 -3.05 1.76 -7.10
C VAL A 178 -2.92 0.40 -6.45
N SER A 179 -1.73 -0.19 -6.49
CA SER A 179 -1.47 -1.49 -5.84
C SER A 179 0.02 -1.72 -5.62
N ASP A 180 0.33 -2.58 -4.65
CA ASP A 180 1.65 -3.16 -4.40
C ASP A 180 1.91 -4.47 -5.16
N CYS A 181 0.94 -4.98 -5.92
CA CYS A 181 1.10 -6.21 -6.72
C CYS A 181 2.17 -6.08 -7.81
N ALA A 182 2.52 -4.87 -8.20
CA ALA A 182 3.68 -4.53 -9.01
C ALA A 182 4.50 -3.46 -8.29
N PHE A 183 5.82 -3.67 -8.21
CA PHE A 183 6.73 -2.69 -7.63
C PHE A 183 7.05 -1.58 -8.60
N LYS A 184 7.14 -1.94 -9.87
CA LYS A 184 7.53 -1.07 -10.97
C LYS A 184 6.65 -1.28 -12.18
N TYR A 185 6.59 -0.30 -13.05
CA TYR A 185 5.91 -0.41 -14.35
C TYR A 185 6.42 -1.60 -15.16
N GLY A 186 7.73 -1.86 -15.13
CA GLY A 186 8.33 -3.00 -15.83
C GLY A 186 7.79 -4.37 -15.39
N ASN A 187 7.18 -4.50 -14.22
CA ASN A 187 6.53 -5.75 -13.84
C ASN A 187 5.33 -6.06 -14.75
N LEU A 188 4.62 -5.04 -15.19
CA LEU A 188 3.51 -5.20 -16.14
C LEU A 188 3.97 -5.68 -17.52
N ASP A 189 5.23 -5.44 -17.89
CA ASP A 189 5.80 -5.79 -19.19
C ASP A 189 6.37 -7.22 -19.24
N GLY A 190 5.96 -8.10 -18.31
CA GLY A 190 6.33 -9.50 -18.29
C GLY A 190 7.49 -9.85 -17.38
N HIS A 191 7.88 -8.95 -16.49
CA HIS A 191 8.90 -9.17 -15.46
C HIS A 191 8.24 -9.28 -14.06
N PRO A 192 7.67 -10.44 -13.69
CA PRO A 192 6.95 -10.60 -12.43
C PRO A 192 7.86 -10.33 -11.23
N LEU A 193 7.25 -10.01 -10.09
CA LEU A 193 7.98 -9.83 -8.84
C LEU A 193 8.76 -11.08 -8.46
N GLY A 194 10.07 -10.91 -8.16
CA GLY A 194 10.92 -12.01 -7.71
C GLY A 194 10.72 -12.40 -6.24
N ILE A 195 10.07 -11.54 -5.46
CA ILE A 195 9.78 -11.75 -4.02
C ILE A 195 8.28 -11.91 -3.76
N GLY A 196 7.48 -12.10 -4.80
CA GLY A 196 6.04 -12.33 -4.65
C GLY A 196 5.71 -13.73 -4.13
N GLU A 197 4.55 -13.87 -3.50
CA GLU A 197 4.03 -15.15 -3.02
C GLU A 197 3.53 -16.05 -4.17
N SER A 198 3.08 -15.45 -5.26
CA SER A 198 2.59 -16.18 -6.43
C SER A 198 2.85 -15.42 -7.73
N ILE A 199 3.64 -16.03 -8.60
CA ILE A 199 3.91 -15.50 -9.94
C ILE A 199 2.66 -15.60 -10.83
N GLU A 200 1.88 -16.67 -10.68
CA GLU A 200 0.66 -16.91 -11.48
C GLU A 200 -0.39 -15.84 -11.20
N GLU A 201 -0.66 -15.56 -9.93
CA GLU A 201 -1.54 -14.46 -9.52
C GLU A 201 -1.06 -13.11 -10.05
N GLY A 202 0.27 -12.90 -10.05
CA GLY A 202 0.89 -11.70 -10.62
C GLY A 202 0.54 -11.51 -12.09
N TYR A 203 0.64 -12.56 -12.90
CA TYR A 203 0.28 -12.47 -14.31
C TYR A 203 -1.21 -12.15 -14.51
N GLU A 204 -2.10 -12.74 -13.72
CA GLU A 204 -3.54 -12.44 -13.79
C GLU A 204 -3.84 -11.00 -13.33
N ALA A 205 -3.22 -10.53 -12.25
CA ALA A 205 -3.31 -9.15 -11.82
C ALA A 205 -2.83 -8.16 -12.89
N TYR A 206 -1.69 -8.45 -13.53
CA TYR A 206 -1.13 -7.58 -14.59
C TYR A 206 -2.01 -7.54 -15.84
N LYS A 207 -2.61 -8.66 -16.24
CA LYS A 207 -3.59 -8.70 -17.34
C LYS A 207 -4.80 -7.83 -17.02
N ARG A 208 -5.34 -7.94 -15.81
CA ARG A 208 -6.47 -7.14 -15.34
C ARG A 208 -6.12 -5.65 -15.34
N ILE A 209 -4.97 -5.27 -14.77
CA ILE A 209 -4.49 -3.89 -14.75
C ILE A 209 -4.39 -3.32 -16.16
N ARG A 210 -3.74 -4.03 -17.09
CA ARG A 210 -3.61 -3.57 -18.49
C ARG A 210 -4.94 -3.42 -19.22
N ARG A 211 -5.96 -4.21 -18.85
CA ARG A 211 -7.29 -4.15 -19.48
C ARG A 211 -8.14 -3.01 -18.92
N ASP A 212 -8.13 -2.83 -17.61
CA ASP A 212 -9.15 -2.05 -16.89
C ASP A 212 -8.63 -0.70 -16.36
N ILE A 213 -7.31 -0.50 -16.26
CA ILE A 213 -6.69 0.66 -15.63
C ILE A 213 -5.96 1.50 -16.66
N GLN A 214 -6.32 2.78 -16.79
CA GLN A 214 -5.65 3.73 -17.67
C GLN A 214 -4.39 4.33 -17.06
N HIS A 215 -4.40 4.56 -15.73
CA HIS A 215 -3.29 5.15 -14.99
C HIS A 215 -2.93 4.25 -13.82
N PHE A 216 -2.03 3.31 -14.02
CA PHE A 216 -1.56 2.46 -12.95
C PHE A 216 -0.43 3.14 -12.17
N LEU A 217 -0.52 3.08 -10.84
CA LEU A 217 0.47 3.60 -9.90
C LEU A 217 1.03 2.45 -9.05
N PRO A 218 2.19 1.91 -9.42
CA PRO A 218 2.90 0.97 -8.57
C PRO A 218 3.38 1.67 -7.30
N LEU A 219 3.24 1.00 -6.15
CA LEU A 219 3.50 1.64 -4.85
C LEU A 219 4.99 1.98 -4.60
N TYR A 220 5.91 1.50 -5.43
CA TYR A 220 7.34 1.62 -5.13
C TYR A 220 8.20 2.17 -6.26
N ASP A 221 7.62 2.50 -7.42
CA ASP A 221 8.40 2.92 -8.59
C ASP A 221 8.74 4.42 -8.56
N PRO A 222 10.02 4.80 -8.53
CA PRO A 222 10.41 6.21 -8.70
C PRO A 222 9.87 6.86 -9.98
N GLU A 223 9.59 6.05 -11.01
CA GLU A 223 9.05 6.53 -12.30
C GLU A 223 7.66 7.16 -12.17
N VAL A 224 6.92 6.89 -11.08
CA VAL A 224 5.64 7.57 -10.80
C VAL A 224 5.81 9.08 -10.82
N LEU A 225 6.84 9.62 -10.17
CA LEU A 225 7.10 11.06 -10.14
C LEU A 225 7.59 11.61 -11.50
N VAL A 226 8.19 10.76 -12.34
CA VAL A 226 8.59 11.13 -13.70
C VAL A 226 7.36 11.23 -14.61
N ARG A 227 6.45 10.26 -14.50
CA ARG A 227 5.20 10.23 -15.29
C ARG A 227 4.21 11.30 -14.86
N TYR A 228 4.21 11.64 -13.57
CA TYR A 228 3.29 12.61 -12.98
C TYR A 228 4.07 13.71 -12.25
N PRO A 229 4.71 14.63 -13.01
CA PRO A 229 5.44 15.74 -12.42
C PRO A 229 4.53 16.59 -11.52
N GLY A 230 4.99 16.89 -10.29
CA GLY A 230 4.17 17.55 -9.28
C GLY A 230 3.24 16.63 -8.47
N GLY A 231 3.29 15.32 -8.73
CA GLY A 231 2.58 14.31 -7.92
C GLY A 231 1.06 14.25 -8.12
N VAL A 232 0.52 14.91 -9.16
CA VAL A 232 -0.92 14.91 -9.47
C VAL A 232 -1.19 14.03 -10.69
N VAL A 233 -2.07 13.06 -10.55
CA VAL A 233 -2.40 12.07 -11.59
C VAL A 233 -3.63 12.47 -12.39
N ALA A 234 -4.68 12.93 -11.72
CA ALA A 234 -5.97 13.23 -12.33
C ALA A 234 -6.66 14.43 -11.67
#